data_1e131d3997450aac0b3e3847a006027a
#
_entry.id   1e131d3997450aac0b3e3847a006027a
#
_cell.length_a   1.000
_cell.length_b   1.000
_cell.length_c   1.000
_cell.angle_alpha   90.00
_cell.angle_beta   90.00
_cell.angle_gamma   90.00
#
_symmetry.space_group_name_H-M   'P 1'
#
loop_
_entity.id
_entity.type
_entity.pdbx_description
1 polymer ?
#
loop_
_entity_poly.entity_id
_entity_poly.type
_entity_poly.pdbx_seq_one_letter_code
_entity_poly.pdbx_strand_id
1 'polypeptide(L)'
;HNIFGKKARIRNAKSLFEEISFLHNEYGIRDFFFVDDIFNLDPRRSLELCDLLIRSDYKLNLYYQNGFRADICTTEVIDACVEAGMVLVNFGLETSSPRLQKLIQKNLKIEKLREIVHYTCSKDIIVGLNAMIGFPTETAQEAEGTIDFMRQFKKLTLPFLFVARYYPKTEMYRMAVEMGTS
;
A
#
# COMPACT_ATOMS: atom_id res chain seq x y z
N HIS A 1 4.00 11.78 11.43
CA HIS A 1 4.87 11.14 12.45
C HIS A 1 4.83 11.82 13.83
N ASN A 2 4.20 12.99 13.94
CA ASN A 2 4.14 13.72 15.21
C ASN A 2 3.16 13.11 16.24
N ILE A 3 2.25 12.23 15.79
CA ILE A 3 1.21 11.64 16.65
C ILE A 3 1.65 10.25 17.16
N PHE A 4 2.12 9.38 16.29
CA PHE A 4 2.42 7.96 16.61
C PHE A 4 3.91 7.65 16.74
N GLY A 5 4.81 8.62 16.47
CA GLY A 5 6.25 8.43 16.46
C GLY A 5 6.77 7.71 15.21
N LYS A 6 8.06 7.35 15.23
CA LYS A 6 8.75 6.70 14.08
C LYS A 6 8.99 5.21 14.28
N LYS A 7 8.68 4.65 15.46
CA LYS A 7 8.95 3.24 15.77
C LYS A 7 7.77 2.39 15.31
N ALA A 8 8.02 1.49 14.39
CA ALA A 8 7.05 0.47 14.00
C ALA A 8 6.75 -0.47 15.19
N ARG A 9 5.47 -0.79 15.38
CA ARG A 9 4.98 -1.78 16.35
C ARG A 9 4.32 -2.87 15.53
N ILE A 10 4.96 -4.05 15.49
CA ILE A 10 4.54 -5.15 14.62
C ILE A 10 4.20 -6.34 15.51
N ARG A 11 3.03 -6.92 15.32
CA ARG A 11 2.67 -8.22 15.91
C ARG A 11 3.39 -9.33 15.13
N ASN A 12 3.83 -10.38 15.81
CA ASN A 12 4.44 -11.53 15.14
C ASN A 12 3.41 -12.35 14.37
N ALA A 13 3.88 -13.12 13.40
CA ALA A 13 3.04 -13.91 12.51
C ALA A 13 2.18 -14.93 13.27
N LYS A 14 2.74 -15.60 14.27
CA LYS A 14 2.04 -16.61 15.08
C LYS A 14 0.84 -15.99 15.82
N SER A 15 1.02 -14.84 16.47
CA SER A 15 -0.07 -14.16 17.19
C SER A 15 -1.20 -13.71 16.25
N LEU A 16 -0.86 -13.29 15.01
CA LEU A 16 -1.89 -12.97 14.00
C LEU A 16 -2.60 -14.23 13.53
N PHE A 17 -1.87 -15.29 13.28
CA PHE A 17 -2.44 -16.58 12.88
C PHE A 17 -3.39 -17.14 13.95
N GLU A 18 -3.01 -17.06 15.22
CA GLU A 18 -3.85 -17.50 16.35
C GLU A 18 -5.18 -16.74 16.40
N GLU A 19 -5.16 -15.41 16.19
CA GLU A 19 -6.38 -14.59 16.14
C GLU A 19 -7.25 -14.93 14.93
N ILE A 20 -6.65 -15.03 13.73
CA ILE A 20 -7.36 -15.42 12.50
C ILE A 20 -8.01 -16.80 12.69
N SER A 21 -7.26 -17.78 13.23
CA SER A 21 -7.73 -19.13 13.49
C SER A 21 -8.90 -19.14 14.48
N PHE A 22 -8.79 -18.38 15.56
CA PHE A 22 -9.87 -18.24 16.54
C PHE A 22 -11.15 -17.68 15.89
N LEU A 23 -11.03 -16.57 15.16
CA LEU A 23 -12.18 -15.95 14.50
C LEU A 23 -12.79 -16.84 13.42
N HIS A 24 -11.96 -17.57 12.69
CA HIS A 24 -12.42 -18.52 11.68
C HIS A 24 -13.14 -19.72 12.31
N ASN A 25 -12.55 -20.37 13.30
CA ASN A 25 -13.08 -21.60 13.89
C ASN A 25 -14.30 -21.36 14.76
N GLU A 26 -14.33 -20.28 15.56
CA GLU A 26 -15.43 -19.99 16.48
C GLU A 26 -16.61 -19.26 15.82
N TYR A 27 -16.33 -18.41 14.81
CA TYR A 27 -17.36 -17.55 14.21
C TYR A 27 -17.54 -17.75 12.71
N GLY A 28 -16.78 -18.62 12.07
CA GLY A 28 -16.87 -18.89 10.63
C GLY A 28 -16.42 -17.72 9.74
N ILE A 29 -15.65 -16.77 10.30
CA ILE A 29 -15.18 -15.59 9.54
C ILE A 29 -14.17 -16.04 8.49
N ARG A 30 -14.34 -15.53 7.26
CA ARG A 30 -13.46 -15.82 6.13
C ARG A 30 -12.83 -14.55 5.51
N ASP A 31 -13.44 -13.39 5.75
CA ASP A 31 -13.00 -12.12 5.18
C ASP A 31 -12.23 -11.32 6.22
N PHE A 32 -10.93 -11.10 5.97
CA PHE A 32 -10.02 -10.41 6.89
C PHE A 32 -9.40 -9.17 6.22
N PHE A 33 -9.60 -8.01 6.85
CA PHE A 33 -9.01 -6.76 6.42
C PHE A 33 -7.81 -6.40 7.29
N PHE A 34 -6.64 -6.38 6.68
CA PHE A 34 -5.43 -5.89 7.34
C PHE A 34 -5.39 -4.37 7.29
N VAL A 35 -5.39 -3.75 8.46
CA VAL A 35 -5.40 -2.29 8.63
C VAL A 35 -4.04 -1.73 9.05
N ASP A 36 -2.98 -2.51 8.93
CA ASP A 36 -1.60 -2.05 9.11
C ASP A 36 -1.31 -0.89 8.15
N ASP A 37 -0.56 0.13 8.58
CA ASP A 37 -0.12 1.21 7.70
C ASP A 37 0.76 0.69 6.55
N ILE A 38 1.59 -0.32 6.82
CA ILE A 38 2.43 -1.03 5.85
C ILE A 38 2.52 -2.49 6.30
N PHE A 39 1.72 -3.37 5.70
CA PHE A 39 1.69 -4.77 6.08
C PHE A 39 3.03 -5.48 5.85
N ASN A 40 3.66 -5.24 4.70
CA ASN A 40 4.91 -5.87 4.28
C ASN A 40 6.18 -5.14 4.77
N LEU A 41 6.09 -4.39 5.87
CA LEU A 41 7.25 -3.71 6.45
C LEU A 41 8.34 -4.70 6.88
N ASP A 42 7.93 -5.88 7.34
CA ASP A 42 8.81 -7.04 7.57
C ASP A 42 8.41 -8.19 6.63
N PRO A 43 9.15 -8.40 5.52
CA PRO A 43 8.84 -9.46 4.57
C PRO A 43 8.91 -10.87 5.16
N ARG A 44 9.78 -11.11 6.16
CA ARG A 44 9.89 -12.43 6.81
C ARG A 44 8.63 -12.75 7.60
N ARG A 45 8.13 -11.78 8.36
CA ARG A 45 6.85 -11.91 9.07
C ARG A 45 5.69 -12.18 8.08
N SER A 46 5.68 -11.48 6.94
CA SER A 46 4.64 -11.67 5.93
C SER A 46 4.66 -13.09 5.35
N LEU A 47 5.84 -13.59 4.99
CA LEU A 47 6.01 -14.96 4.49
C LEU A 47 5.66 -16.01 5.56
N GLU A 48 6.07 -15.81 6.81
CA GLU A 48 5.73 -16.70 7.92
C GLU A 48 4.22 -16.79 8.16
N LEU A 49 3.52 -15.65 8.13
CA LEU A 49 2.05 -15.64 8.25
C LEU A 49 1.38 -16.38 7.08
N CYS A 50 1.84 -16.10 5.85
CA CYS A 50 1.30 -16.78 4.67
C CYS A 50 1.51 -18.29 4.74
N ASP A 51 2.70 -18.77 5.15
CA ASP A 51 2.99 -20.20 5.31
C ASP A 51 2.05 -20.85 6.34
N LEU A 52 1.81 -20.21 7.49
CA LEU A 52 0.87 -20.70 8.49
C LEU A 52 -0.56 -20.78 7.94
N LEU A 53 -1.02 -19.77 7.18
CA LEU A 53 -2.35 -19.73 6.58
C LEU A 53 -2.52 -20.78 5.48
N ILE A 54 -1.53 -20.97 4.62
CA ILE A 54 -1.54 -21.99 3.56
C ILE A 54 -1.64 -23.39 4.17
N ARG A 55 -0.83 -23.67 5.19
CA ARG A 55 -0.85 -24.98 5.88
C ARG A 55 -2.13 -25.28 6.66
N SER A 56 -2.85 -24.25 7.07
CA SER A 56 -4.13 -24.44 7.77
C SER A 56 -5.26 -24.90 6.86
N ASP A 57 -5.09 -24.79 5.54
CA ASP A 57 -6.11 -25.05 4.50
C ASP A 57 -7.40 -24.22 4.69
N TYR A 58 -7.32 -23.10 5.40
CA TYR A 58 -8.43 -22.15 5.50
C TYR A 58 -8.67 -21.49 4.13
N LYS A 59 -9.93 -21.43 3.71
CA LYS A 59 -10.31 -20.73 2.48
C LYS A 59 -10.71 -19.29 2.84
N LEU A 60 -9.68 -18.44 3.01
CA LEU A 60 -9.84 -17.05 3.45
C LEU A 60 -9.81 -16.08 2.27
N ASN A 61 -10.43 -14.94 2.48
CA ASN A 61 -10.32 -13.76 1.63
C ASN A 61 -9.55 -12.68 2.40
N LEU A 62 -8.36 -12.34 1.94
CA LEU A 62 -7.47 -11.40 2.61
C LEU A 62 -7.40 -10.08 1.84
N TYR A 63 -7.67 -8.96 2.53
CA TYR A 63 -7.74 -7.63 1.96
C TYR A 63 -6.68 -6.73 2.59
N TYR A 64 -5.78 -6.16 1.78
CA TYR A 64 -4.69 -5.29 2.20
C TYR A 64 -4.95 -3.86 1.70
N GLN A 65 -5.97 -3.20 2.28
CA GLN A 65 -6.48 -1.90 1.82
C GLN A 65 -5.52 -0.74 2.05
N ASN A 66 -4.86 -0.68 3.22
CA ASN A 66 -3.89 0.38 3.53
C ASN A 66 -2.58 0.18 2.79
N GLY A 67 -2.36 -1.04 2.34
CA GLY A 67 -1.45 -1.34 1.26
C GLY A 67 -0.10 -1.89 1.62
N PHE A 68 0.60 -2.16 0.54
CA PHE A 68 1.98 -2.62 0.53
C PHE A 68 2.90 -1.47 0.13
N ARG A 69 4.07 -1.47 0.71
CA ARG A 69 5.16 -0.65 0.25
C ARG A 69 5.92 -1.40 -0.85
N ALA A 70 5.74 -0.95 -2.10
CA ALA A 70 6.21 -1.68 -3.27
C ALA A 70 7.74 -1.78 -3.39
N ASP A 71 8.49 -0.77 -2.93
CA ASP A 71 9.95 -0.73 -3.06
C ASP A 71 10.70 -1.73 -2.14
N ILE A 72 10.00 -2.29 -1.15
CA ILE A 72 10.50 -3.37 -0.30
C ILE A 72 9.78 -4.71 -0.54
N CYS A 73 8.81 -4.73 -1.44
CA CYS A 73 8.06 -5.93 -1.81
C CYS A 73 8.84 -6.78 -2.81
N THR A 74 8.67 -8.10 -2.72
CA THR A 74 9.20 -9.06 -3.68
C THR A 74 8.06 -9.84 -4.32
N THR A 75 8.32 -10.43 -5.48
CA THR A 75 7.36 -11.33 -6.15
C THR A 75 7.02 -12.53 -5.28
N GLU A 76 7.97 -13.04 -4.50
CA GLU A 76 7.78 -14.12 -3.55
C GLU A 76 6.73 -13.76 -2.48
N VAL A 77 6.77 -12.54 -1.93
CA VAL A 77 5.76 -12.07 -0.97
C VAL A 77 4.39 -11.96 -1.61
N ILE A 78 4.31 -11.46 -2.87
CA ILE A 78 3.04 -11.41 -3.61
C ILE A 78 2.48 -12.81 -3.83
N ASP A 79 3.31 -13.75 -4.30
CA ASP A 79 2.89 -15.13 -4.56
C ASP A 79 2.38 -15.83 -3.31
N ALA A 80 3.13 -15.71 -2.20
CA ALA A 80 2.73 -16.28 -0.91
C ALA A 80 1.40 -15.68 -0.41
N CYS A 81 1.22 -14.37 -0.53
CA CYS A 81 -0.05 -13.72 -0.14
C CYS A 81 -1.22 -14.16 -1.03
N VAL A 82 -1.01 -14.31 -2.34
CA VAL A 82 -2.04 -14.81 -3.28
C VAL A 82 -2.42 -16.24 -2.91
N GLU A 83 -1.44 -17.11 -2.67
CA GLU A 83 -1.69 -18.50 -2.25
C GLU A 83 -2.41 -18.58 -0.90
N ALA A 84 -2.10 -17.68 0.03
CA ALA A 84 -2.78 -17.57 1.33
C ALA A 84 -4.21 -17.00 1.24
N GLY A 85 -4.65 -16.54 0.06
CA GLY A 85 -6.01 -16.05 -0.17
C GLY A 85 -6.13 -14.53 -0.34
N MET A 86 -5.07 -13.84 -0.78
CA MET A 86 -5.16 -12.40 -1.08
C MET A 86 -6.14 -12.13 -2.22
N VAL A 87 -7.16 -11.31 -1.93
CA VAL A 87 -8.18 -10.86 -2.89
C VAL A 87 -7.90 -9.44 -3.37
N LEU A 88 -7.37 -8.59 -2.48
CA LEU A 88 -7.13 -7.18 -2.77
C LEU A 88 -5.82 -6.71 -2.15
N VAL A 89 -5.05 -5.96 -2.92
CA VAL A 89 -3.89 -5.22 -2.43
C VAL A 89 -3.84 -3.82 -3.03
N ASN A 90 -3.54 -2.81 -2.22
CA ASN A 90 -3.26 -1.46 -2.66
C ASN A 90 -1.77 -1.14 -2.58
N PHE A 91 -1.30 -0.31 -3.50
CA PHE A 91 0.04 0.28 -3.47
C PHE A 91 -0.06 1.80 -3.41
N GLY A 92 0.78 2.43 -2.61
CA GLY A 92 0.83 3.88 -2.52
C GLY A 92 1.93 4.45 -3.41
N LEU A 93 1.57 5.05 -4.54
CA LEU A 93 2.47 5.82 -5.39
C LEU A 93 2.65 7.25 -4.86
N GLU A 94 1.57 7.91 -4.55
CA GLU A 94 1.36 9.33 -4.30
C GLU A 94 1.64 10.19 -5.55
N THR A 95 2.87 10.24 -6.02
CA THR A 95 3.26 10.95 -7.24
C THR A 95 4.39 10.21 -7.96
N SER A 96 4.44 10.30 -9.28
CA SER A 96 5.55 9.78 -10.08
C SER A 96 6.73 10.74 -10.18
N SER A 97 6.58 12.01 -9.75
CA SER A 97 7.66 13.01 -9.78
C SER A 97 8.72 12.72 -8.72
N PRO A 98 10.00 12.51 -9.09
CA PRO A 98 11.08 12.32 -8.13
C PRO A 98 11.28 13.54 -7.21
N ARG A 99 11.00 14.75 -7.71
CA ARG A 99 11.05 15.98 -6.94
C ARG A 99 9.98 15.99 -5.84
N LEU A 100 8.74 15.66 -6.19
CA LEU A 100 7.64 15.62 -5.24
C LEU A 100 7.79 14.45 -4.26
N GLN A 101 8.31 13.29 -4.69
CA GLN A 101 8.64 12.18 -3.79
C GLN A 101 9.59 12.61 -2.66
N LYS A 102 10.57 13.45 -2.97
CA LYS A 102 11.48 14.04 -1.97
C LYS A 102 10.75 15.05 -1.07
N LEU A 103 9.93 15.92 -1.68
CA LEU A 103 9.16 16.93 -0.96
C LEU A 103 8.27 16.31 0.12
N ILE A 104 7.54 15.25 -0.22
CA ILE A 104 6.65 14.52 0.70
C ILE A 104 7.39 13.51 1.58
N GLN A 105 8.71 13.41 1.46
CA GLN A 105 9.59 12.49 2.21
C GLN A 105 9.21 11.01 2.08
N LYS A 106 8.55 10.61 1.00
CA LYS A 106 8.21 9.21 0.74
C LYS A 106 9.38 8.42 0.17
N ASN A 107 10.19 9.07 -0.70
CA ASN A 107 11.41 8.52 -1.30
C ASN A 107 11.22 7.11 -1.88
N LEU A 108 10.09 6.87 -2.53
CA LEU A 108 9.75 5.59 -3.14
C LEU A 108 10.62 5.34 -4.37
N LYS A 109 11.12 4.12 -4.53
CA LYS A 109 11.81 3.69 -5.75
C LYS A 109 10.77 3.39 -6.84
N ILE A 110 10.49 4.37 -7.69
CA ILE A 110 9.40 4.32 -8.68
C ILE A 110 9.54 3.13 -9.65
N GLU A 111 10.75 2.82 -10.11
CA GLU A 111 10.96 1.67 -11.00
C GLU A 111 10.63 0.35 -10.30
N LYS A 112 11.00 0.21 -9.03
CA LYS A 112 10.64 -0.99 -8.26
C LYS A 112 9.13 -1.10 -8.03
N LEU A 113 8.46 0.02 -7.78
CA LEU A 113 7.00 0.04 -7.72
C LEU A 113 6.40 -0.40 -9.06
N ARG A 114 6.92 0.12 -10.18
CA ARG A 114 6.45 -0.27 -11.53
C ARG A 114 6.54 -1.77 -11.74
N GLU A 115 7.68 -2.38 -11.43
CA GLU A 115 7.89 -3.82 -11.55
C GLU A 115 6.88 -4.62 -10.72
N ILE A 116 6.74 -4.28 -9.44
CA ILE A 116 5.88 -5.01 -8.50
C ILE A 116 4.41 -4.84 -8.85
N VAL A 117 3.95 -3.63 -9.18
CA VAL A 117 2.55 -3.39 -9.59
C VAL A 117 2.25 -4.15 -10.87
N HIS A 118 3.16 -4.11 -11.86
CA HIS A 118 2.99 -4.85 -13.11
C HIS A 118 2.90 -6.36 -12.87
N TYR A 119 3.79 -6.90 -12.03
CA TYR A 119 3.76 -8.30 -11.62
C TYR A 119 2.45 -8.66 -10.92
N THR A 120 2.03 -7.85 -9.95
CA THR A 120 0.81 -8.09 -9.18
C THR A 120 -0.43 -8.03 -10.05
N CYS A 121 -0.48 -7.11 -11.03
CA CYS A 121 -1.55 -7.04 -12.03
C CYS A 121 -1.64 -8.28 -12.95
N SER A 122 -0.62 -9.16 -12.97
CA SER A 122 -0.71 -10.44 -13.68
C SER A 122 -1.46 -11.53 -12.90
N LYS A 123 -1.70 -11.31 -11.61
CA LYS A 123 -2.43 -12.23 -10.74
C LYS A 123 -3.94 -11.99 -10.85
N ASP A 124 -4.72 -13.00 -10.51
CA ASP A 124 -6.20 -12.91 -10.52
C ASP A 124 -6.70 -12.33 -9.18
N ILE A 125 -6.35 -11.08 -8.92
CA ILE A 125 -6.72 -10.33 -7.71
C ILE A 125 -7.04 -8.87 -8.05
N ILE A 126 -7.67 -8.18 -7.13
CA ILE A 126 -7.93 -6.73 -7.23
C ILE A 126 -6.67 -5.96 -6.85
N VAL A 127 -6.12 -5.19 -7.79
CA VAL A 127 -4.94 -4.36 -7.56
C VAL A 127 -5.32 -2.89 -7.57
N GLY A 128 -5.03 -2.21 -6.47
CA GLY A 128 -5.19 -0.77 -6.34
C GLY A 128 -3.86 -0.02 -6.40
N LEU A 129 -3.88 1.17 -6.96
CA LEU A 129 -2.77 2.11 -6.97
C LEU A 129 -3.26 3.49 -6.57
N ASN A 130 -2.78 3.98 -5.44
CA ASN A 130 -3.16 5.27 -4.88
C ASN A 130 -2.18 6.35 -5.32
N ALA A 131 -2.69 7.40 -5.95
CA ALA A 131 -1.93 8.58 -6.32
C ALA A 131 -2.64 9.85 -5.85
N MET A 132 -1.91 10.94 -5.76
CA MET A 132 -2.42 12.26 -5.42
C MET A 132 -1.89 13.32 -6.38
N ILE A 133 -2.70 14.34 -6.62
CA ILE A 133 -2.36 15.56 -7.34
C ILE A 133 -2.69 16.76 -6.46
N GLY A 134 -2.16 17.92 -6.82
CA GLY A 134 -2.38 19.17 -6.09
C GLY A 134 -1.43 19.32 -4.90
N PHE A 135 -0.22 18.76 -4.97
CA PHE A 135 0.83 19.04 -3.98
C PHE A 135 1.29 20.51 -4.08
N PRO A 136 1.71 21.15 -2.97
CA PRO A 136 2.36 22.45 -3.05
C PRO A 136 3.53 22.41 -4.05
N THR A 137 3.61 23.42 -4.91
CA THR A 137 4.62 23.52 -5.99
C THR A 137 4.51 22.49 -7.13
N GLU A 138 3.50 21.65 -7.15
CA GLU A 138 3.28 20.71 -8.26
C GLU A 138 3.00 21.46 -9.56
N THR A 139 3.64 21.05 -10.62
CA THR A 139 3.36 21.56 -11.97
C THR A 139 2.31 20.69 -12.66
N ALA A 140 1.59 21.25 -13.65
CA ALA A 140 0.65 20.49 -14.47
C ALA A 140 1.33 19.27 -15.11
N GLN A 141 2.57 19.42 -15.60
CA GLN A 141 3.35 18.34 -16.20
C GLN A 141 3.63 17.19 -15.21
N GLU A 142 3.89 17.50 -13.93
CA GLU A 142 4.11 16.47 -12.90
C GLU A 142 2.81 15.72 -12.56
N ALA A 143 1.69 16.44 -12.49
CA ALA A 143 0.37 15.84 -12.28
C ALA A 143 0.00 14.93 -13.46
N GLU A 144 0.14 15.41 -14.71
CA GLU A 144 -0.06 14.61 -15.91
C GLU A 144 0.84 13.38 -15.95
N GLY A 145 2.13 13.54 -15.62
CA GLY A 145 3.09 12.44 -15.53
C GLY A 145 2.66 11.37 -14.52
N THR A 146 2.03 11.76 -13.41
CA THR A 146 1.50 10.82 -12.41
C THR A 146 0.29 10.04 -12.97
N ILE A 147 -0.60 10.71 -13.68
CA ILE A 147 -1.75 10.08 -14.34
C ILE A 147 -1.27 9.11 -15.42
N ASP A 148 -0.31 9.52 -16.24
CA ASP A 148 0.24 8.68 -17.31
C ASP A 148 1.02 7.48 -16.77
N PHE A 149 1.68 7.64 -15.62
CA PHE A 149 2.28 6.51 -14.91
C PHE A 149 1.23 5.46 -14.52
N MET A 150 0.06 5.87 -14.04
CA MET A 150 -1.02 4.93 -13.69
C MET A 150 -1.62 4.25 -14.93
N ARG A 151 -1.77 4.97 -16.05
CA ARG A 151 -2.35 4.46 -17.30
C ARG A 151 -1.56 3.33 -17.96
N GLN A 152 -0.27 3.19 -17.66
CA GLN A 152 0.54 2.12 -18.24
C GLN A 152 0.15 0.72 -17.75
N PHE A 153 -0.56 0.61 -16.61
CA PHE A 153 -0.97 -0.68 -16.03
C PHE A 153 -2.35 -1.10 -16.55
N LYS A 154 -2.38 -1.84 -17.65
CA LYS A 154 -3.63 -2.24 -18.35
C LYS A 154 -4.60 -3.06 -17.49
N LYS A 155 -4.10 -3.78 -16.49
CA LYS A 155 -4.90 -4.62 -15.58
C LYS A 155 -5.04 -4.03 -14.16
N LEU A 156 -4.73 -2.75 -13.99
CA LEU A 156 -4.97 -2.06 -12.73
C LEU A 156 -6.48 -1.93 -12.51
N THR A 157 -6.97 -2.54 -11.43
CA THR A 157 -8.41 -2.64 -11.16
C THR A 157 -8.94 -1.36 -10.50
N LEU A 158 -8.18 -0.80 -9.57
CA LEU A 158 -8.59 0.35 -8.75
C LEU A 158 -7.56 1.49 -8.83
N PRO A 159 -7.58 2.31 -9.90
CA PRO A 159 -6.76 3.52 -9.98
C PRO A 159 -7.39 4.62 -9.12
N PHE A 160 -6.88 4.83 -7.91
CA PHE A 160 -7.32 5.92 -7.04
C PHE A 160 -6.49 7.17 -7.26
N LEU A 161 -7.13 8.26 -7.65
CA LEU A 161 -6.52 9.57 -7.77
C LEU A 161 -7.18 10.54 -6.78
N PHE A 162 -6.43 10.97 -5.79
CA PHE A 162 -6.88 11.90 -4.76
C PHE A 162 -6.37 13.32 -5.03
N VAL A 163 -7.08 14.30 -4.49
CA VAL A 163 -6.58 15.68 -4.42
C VAL A 163 -5.98 15.92 -3.05
N ALA A 164 -4.74 16.41 -3.01
CA ALA A 164 -4.06 16.69 -1.76
C ALA A 164 -4.82 17.73 -0.92
N ARG A 165 -5.06 17.42 0.35
CA ARG A 165 -5.67 18.35 1.31
C ARG A 165 -4.62 18.81 2.30
N TYR A 166 -4.62 20.11 2.57
CA TYR A 166 -3.66 20.73 3.45
C TYR A 166 -4.28 20.90 4.85
N TYR A 167 -3.82 20.10 5.79
CA TYR A 167 -4.31 20.17 7.15
C TYR A 167 -3.47 21.14 7.99
N PRO A 168 -4.08 22.02 8.81
CA PRO A 168 -3.38 22.92 9.72
C PRO A 168 -2.29 22.20 10.53
N LYS A 169 -1.18 22.87 10.77
CA LYS A 169 0.02 22.34 11.46
C LYS A 169 0.82 21.28 10.70
N THR A 170 0.50 21.01 9.43
CA THR A 170 1.34 20.18 8.55
C THR A 170 2.31 21.05 7.76
N GLU A 171 3.44 20.46 7.33
CA GLU A 171 4.40 21.13 6.45
C GLU A 171 3.76 21.55 5.13
N MET A 172 2.94 20.68 4.53
CA MET A 172 2.21 21.01 3.29
C MET A 172 1.27 22.22 3.45
N TYR A 173 0.61 22.34 4.60
CA TYR A 173 -0.23 23.50 4.89
C TYR A 173 0.60 24.78 4.96
N ARG A 174 1.75 24.75 5.65
CA ARG A 174 2.67 25.90 5.74
C ARG A 174 3.12 26.34 4.35
N MET A 175 3.55 25.40 3.50
CA MET A 175 3.95 25.68 2.13
C MET A 175 2.81 26.30 1.30
N ALA A 176 1.59 25.76 1.41
CA ALA A 176 0.42 26.30 0.70
C ALA A 176 0.11 27.74 1.11
N VAL A 177 0.18 28.07 2.40
CA VAL A 177 0.00 29.44 2.93
C VAL A 177 1.08 30.37 2.36
N GLU A 178 2.34 29.97 2.39
CA GLU A 178 3.48 30.76 1.82
C GLU A 178 3.31 31.02 0.32
N MET A 179 2.66 30.13 -0.41
CA MET A 179 2.34 30.28 -1.82
C MET A 179 1.05 31.06 -2.09
N GLY A 180 0.31 31.46 -1.07
CA GLY A 180 -0.96 32.18 -1.23
C GLY A 180 -2.11 31.32 -1.78
N THR A 181 -2.06 30.01 -1.62
CA THR A 181 -3.05 29.04 -2.11
C THR A 181 -3.94 28.48 -0.99
N SER A 182 -4.14 29.21 0.10
CA SER A 182 -4.96 28.81 1.25
C SER A 182 -6.45 29.15 1.04
#